data_2f2d90af2f7e00123b996104578d842c
#
_entry.id   2f2d90af2f7e00123b996104578d842c
#
_cell.length_a   1.000
_cell.length_b   1.000
_cell.length_c   1.000
_cell.angle_alpha   90.00
_cell.angle_beta   90.00
_cell.angle_gamma   90.00
#
_symmetry.space_group_name_H-M   'P 1'
#
loop_
_entity.id
_entity.type
_entity.pdbx_description
1 polymer ?
#
loop_
_entity_poly.entity_id
_entity_poly.type
_entity_poly.pdbx_seq_one_letter_code
_entity_poly.pdbx_strand_id
1 'polypeptide(L)'
;MQNLGTIDNTYTILSLIDVFKIYGIYSVRHNQTQALHLIEVFKDNIPANLMNIMNTLIGINHPNITHIIGHGNGPIALNNEPQVNMPYIVYENVSHSNLYEYISIQHFTERQAKWIFKKILEGVQALHNANICHRDLEVHNILFDDNYNPKIIGFHSSCINMNNLNRRTGRLPYIAPEILLNQPYNGITADIFSLGQILFNLVTGKKGGFNAANDNDPYYTFIIKHQIAHYWKLLDSHHLNVSQDFKNLFIGMVDPNPAQRPTIADILKDPWMQEINDLNQNEINVLENQVINEFQIREQQIQQDQQNQQIQQNQQNQQNQLNQQNNNL
;
A
#
# COMPACT_ATOMS: atom_id res chain seq x y z
N MET A 1 -0.32 -14.72 -27.22
CA MET A 1 -0.58 -13.49 -26.45
C MET A 1 -1.01 -12.42 -27.45
N GLN A 2 -2.16 -11.80 -27.25
CA GLN A 2 -2.55 -10.63 -28.05
C GLN A 2 -1.56 -9.50 -27.76
N ASN A 3 -1.02 -8.90 -28.81
CA ASN A 3 -0.16 -7.71 -28.69
C ASN A 3 -1.06 -6.53 -28.33
N LEU A 4 -1.01 -6.08 -27.08
CA LEU A 4 -1.81 -4.96 -26.60
C LEU A 4 -1.24 -3.60 -27.01
N GLY A 5 -0.01 -3.57 -27.57
CA GLY A 5 0.62 -2.37 -28.06
C GLY A 5 2.04 -2.14 -27.51
N THR A 6 2.52 -0.92 -27.71
CA THR A 6 3.88 -0.51 -27.31
C THR A 6 3.89 0.86 -26.63
N ILE A 7 4.90 1.09 -25.79
CA ILE A 7 5.18 2.38 -25.18
C ILE A 7 6.58 2.80 -25.63
N ASP A 8 6.67 3.99 -26.28
CA ASP A 8 7.90 4.62 -26.76
C ASP A 8 8.79 3.70 -27.62
N ASN A 9 8.17 2.75 -28.36
CA ASN A 9 8.86 1.70 -29.11
C ASN A 9 9.89 0.88 -28.32
N THR A 10 10.02 1.16 -27.04
CA THR A 10 11.00 0.55 -26.10
C THR A 10 10.38 -0.58 -25.31
N TYR A 11 9.08 -0.48 -25.02
CA TYR A 11 8.37 -1.43 -24.17
C TYR A 11 7.20 -2.08 -24.92
N THR A 12 7.08 -3.39 -24.79
CA THR A 12 5.89 -4.15 -25.24
C THR A 12 4.91 -4.29 -24.09
N ILE A 13 3.64 -3.92 -24.29
CA ILE A 13 2.57 -4.04 -23.29
C ILE A 13 2.15 -5.49 -23.17
N LEU A 14 2.19 -6.03 -21.96
CA LEU A 14 1.79 -7.39 -21.63
C LEU A 14 0.34 -7.44 -21.12
N SER A 15 -0.01 -6.51 -20.23
CA SER A 15 -1.35 -6.40 -19.66
C SER A 15 -1.64 -4.98 -19.19
N LEU A 16 -2.91 -4.62 -19.15
CA LEU A 16 -3.42 -3.49 -18.41
C LEU A 16 -3.67 -3.97 -16.98
N ILE A 17 -3.09 -3.29 -16.00
CA ILE A 17 -3.25 -3.60 -14.56
C ILE A 17 -4.43 -2.84 -14.00
N ASP A 18 -4.47 -1.51 -14.19
CA ASP A 18 -5.53 -0.66 -13.67
C ASP A 18 -5.69 0.62 -14.50
N VAL A 19 -6.85 1.27 -14.38
CA VAL A 19 -7.16 2.53 -15.06
C VAL A 19 -7.73 3.53 -14.08
N PHE A 20 -7.08 4.67 -13.97
CA PHE A 20 -7.52 5.81 -13.19
C PHE A 20 -8.01 6.95 -14.10
N LYS A 21 -8.58 7.99 -13.49
CA LYS A 21 -9.11 9.12 -14.26
C LYS A 21 -8.07 9.78 -15.16
N ILE A 22 -6.85 9.92 -14.68
CA ILE A 22 -5.76 10.68 -15.34
C ILE A 22 -4.61 9.80 -15.85
N TYR A 23 -4.53 8.53 -15.48
CA TYR A 23 -3.47 7.60 -15.94
C TYR A 23 -3.96 6.16 -15.97
N GLY A 24 -3.22 5.30 -16.70
CA GLY A 24 -3.36 3.84 -16.69
C GLY A 24 -2.06 3.19 -16.27
N ILE A 25 -2.12 2.05 -15.61
CA ILE A 25 -0.96 1.25 -15.19
C ILE A 25 -0.87 0.01 -16.06
N TYR A 26 0.29 -0.22 -16.64
CA TYR A 26 0.56 -1.33 -17.53
C TYR A 26 1.75 -2.17 -17.06
N SER A 27 1.61 -3.49 -17.12
CA SER A 27 2.75 -4.40 -17.08
C SER A 27 3.38 -4.45 -18.48
N VAL A 28 4.67 -4.28 -18.53
CA VAL A 28 5.41 -4.19 -19.81
C VAL A 28 6.71 -4.99 -19.77
N ARG A 29 7.22 -5.32 -20.97
CA ARG A 29 8.54 -5.90 -21.15
C ARG A 29 9.41 -4.95 -21.96
N HIS A 30 10.61 -4.67 -21.45
CA HIS A 30 11.60 -3.89 -22.19
C HIS A 30 12.14 -4.70 -23.36
N ASN A 31 12.06 -4.18 -24.59
CA ASN A 31 12.32 -4.93 -25.82
C ASN A 31 13.75 -5.47 -25.95
N GLN A 32 14.75 -4.75 -25.46
CA GLN A 32 16.14 -5.15 -25.53
C GLN A 32 16.56 -6.06 -24.36
N THR A 33 16.25 -5.66 -23.12
CA THR A 33 16.73 -6.37 -21.92
C THR A 33 15.83 -7.52 -21.51
N GLN A 34 14.60 -7.59 -22.03
CA GLN A 34 13.52 -8.53 -21.65
C GLN A 34 13.07 -8.37 -20.18
N ALA A 35 13.56 -7.37 -19.47
CA ALA A 35 13.15 -7.07 -18.10
C ALA A 35 11.67 -6.63 -18.03
N LEU A 36 11.01 -7.04 -16.97
CA LEU A 36 9.63 -6.64 -16.68
C LEU A 36 9.62 -5.32 -15.90
N HIS A 37 8.65 -4.47 -16.21
CA HIS A 37 8.45 -3.18 -15.56
C HIS A 37 6.97 -2.89 -15.40
N LEU A 38 6.65 -1.96 -14.49
CA LEU A 38 5.37 -1.29 -14.44
C LEU A 38 5.50 0.11 -15.03
N ILE A 39 4.55 0.51 -15.87
CA ILE A 39 4.54 1.86 -16.45
C ILE A 39 3.19 2.51 -16.18
N GLU A 40 3.23 3.71 -15.61
CA GLU A 40 2.09 4.62 -15.59
C GLU A 40 2.12 5.50 -16.82
N VAL A 41 1.05 5.47 -17.63
CA VAL A 41 0.85 6.32 -18.80
C VAL A 41 -0.20 7.36 -18.48
N PHE A 42 0.13 8.64 -18.61
CA PHE A 42 -0.76 9.76 -18.29
C PHE A 42 -1.50 10.25 -19.54
N LYS A 43 -2.79 10.53 -19.39
CA LYS A 43 -3.63 11.09 -20.47
C LYS A 43 -3.25 12.52 -20.83
N ASP A 44 -2.79 13.26 -19.83
CA ASP A 44 -2.34 14.63 -19.91
C ASP A 44 -0.91 14.74 -19.34
N ASN A 45 -0.41 15.95 -19.14
CA ASN A 45 0.88 16.17 -18.52
C ASN A 45 0.93 15.58 -17.09
N ILE A 46 2.07 15.02 -16.72
CA ILE A 46 2.33 14.63 -15.33
C ILE A 46 2.26 15.88 -14.45
N PRO A 47 1.49 15.89 -13.36
CA PRO A 47 1.43 17.04 -12.47
C PRO A 47 2.82 17.46 -11.97
N ALA A 48 3.13 18.75 -11.96
CA ALA A 48 4.47 19.26 -11.64
C ALA A 48 4.95 18.84 -10.24
N ASN A 49 4.05 18.81 -9.25
CA ASN A 49 4.36 18.31 -7.91
C ASN A 49 4.75 16.81 -7.93
N LEU A 50 4.04 15.99 -8.70
CA LEU A 50 4.37 14.57 -8.86
C LEU A 50 5.72 14.40 -9.56
N MET A 51 5.99 15.17 -10.61
CA MET A 51 7.29 15.14 -11.29
C MET A 51 8.45 15.49 -10.35
N ASN A 52 8.28 16.48 -9.48
CA ASN A 52 9.29 16.83 -8.47
C ASN A 52 9.53 15.69 -7.48
N ILE A 53 8.47 14.99 -7.03
CA ILE A 53 8.58 13.79 -6.19
C ILE A 53 9.34 12.69 -6.93
N MET A 54 8.96 12.40 -8.19
CA MET A 54 9.61 11.37 -8.99
C MET A 54 11.11 11.63 -9.17
N ASN A 55 11.49 12.87 -9.49
CA ASN A 55 12.90 13.27 -9.63
C ASN A 55 13.68 13.09 -8.31
N THR A 56 13.04 13.30 -7.16
CA THR A 56 13.68 13.04 -5.85
C THR A 56 13.79 11.54 -5.59
N LEU A 57 12.74 10.76 -5.88
CA LEU A 57 12.70 9.31 -5.66
C LEU A 57 13.68 8.54 -6.54
N ILE A 58 13.97 9.00 -7.77
CA ILE A 58 15.01 8.40 -8.64
C ILE A 58 16.37 8.34 -7.91
N GLY A 59 16.67 9.33 -7.04
CA GLY A 59 17.90 9.38 -6.24
C GLY A 59 17.85 8.51 -4.97
N ILE A 60 16.69 7.91 -4.62
CA ILE A 60 16.55 7.08 -3.42
C ILE A 60 16.66 5.60 -3.81
N ASN A 61 17.74 4.97 -3.40
CA ASN A 61 17.90 3.52 -3.52
C ASN A 61 17.63 2.88 -2.15
N HIS A 62 16.41 2.41 -1.93
CA HIS A 62 16.00 1.77 -0.67
C HIS A 62 15.19 0.50 -0.94
N PRO A 63 15.49 -0.64 -0.28
CA PRO A 63 14.86 -1.92 -0.55
C PRO A 63 13.32 -1.90 -0.36
N ASN A 64 12.81 -1.03 0.48
CA ASN A 64 11.38 -0.95 0.82
C ASN A 64 10.63 0.22 0.18
N ILE A 65 11.22 0.87 -0.80
CA ILE A 65 10.57 1.88 -1.65
C ILE A 65 10.66 1.37 -3.09
N THR A 66 9.56 1.45 -3.85
CA THR A 66 9.61 1.09 -5.27
C THR A 66 10.59 1.98 -6.01
N HIS A 67 11.49 1.36 -6.78
CA HIS A 67 12.48 2.09 -7.53
C HIS A 67 11.86 2.68 -8.80
N ILE A 68 12.10 3.98 -9.02
CA ILE A 68 11.72 4.66 -10.25
C ILE A 68 12.90 4.59 -11.21
N ILE A 69 12.70 3.90 -12.33
CA ILE A 69 13.73 3.71 -13.35
C ILE A 69 13.90 4.96 -14.19
N GLY A 70 12.79 5.65 -14.46
CA GLY A 70 12.80 6.88 -15.23
C GLY A 70 11.42 7.35 -15.64
N HIS A 71 11.38 8.37 -16.45
CA HIS A 71 10.17 8.89 -17.06
C HIS A 71 10.45 9.37 -18.49
N GLY A 72 9.42 9.51 -19.29
CA GLY A 72 9.53 9.94 -20.67
C GLY A 72 8.24 10.53 -21.21
N ASN A 73 8.30 10.95 -22.49
CA ASN A 73 7.15 11.34 -23.28
C ASN A 73 7.38 10.76 -24.70
N GLY A 74 6.58 9.81 -25.11
CA GLY A 74 6.79 9.12 -26.36
C GLY A 74 5.52 8.52 -26.95
N PRO A 75 5.61 7.92 -28.14
CA PRO A 75 4.48 7.34 -28.83
C PRO A 75 3.95 6.10 -28.09
N ILE A 76 2.67 6.14 -27.73
CA ILE A 76 1.93 5.05 -27.11
C ILE A 76 0.96 4.51 -28.16
N ALA A 77 1.06 3.23 -28.46
CA ALA A 77 0.09 2.49 -29.30
C ALA A 77 -0.69 1.51 -28.41
N LEU A 78 -2.00 1.66 -28.35
CA LEU A 78 -2.89 0.78 -27.59
C LEU A 78 -3.89 0.13 -28.56
N ASN A 79 -4.01 -1.19 -28.55
CA ASN A 79 -5.09 -1.95 -29.20
C ASN A 79 -5.40 -1.53 -30.65
N ASN A 80 -4.38 -1.31 -31.48
CA ASN A 80 -4.51 -0.84 -32.88
C ASN A 80 -5.05 0.59 -33.06
N GLU A 81 -5.13 1.39 -31.99
CA GLU A 81 -5.42 2.80 -32.12
C GLU A 81 -4.21 3.60 -32.66
N PRO A 82 -4.43 4.79 -33.26
CA PRO A 82 -3.35 5.65 -33.68
C PRO A 82 -2.39 5.97 -32.53
N GLN A 83 -1.09 5.97 -32.82
CA GLN A 83 -0.08 6.35 -31.84
C GLN A 83 -0.28 7.80 -31.38
N VAL A 84 -0.26 8.01 -30.07
CA VAL A 84 -0.33 9.35 -29.47
C VAL A 84 0.86 9.50 -28.52
N ASN A 85 1.52 10.66 -28.57
CA ASN A 85 2.57 10.97 -27.60
C ASN A 85 1.95 11.25 -26.23
N MET A 86 2.32 10.43 -25.26
CA MET A 86 1.87 10.56 -23.86
C MET A 86 3.05 10.50 -22.90
N PRO A 87 2.99 11.25 -21.80
CA PRO A 87 3.99 11.14 -20.74
C PRO A 87 3.79 9.85 -19.94
N TYR A 88 4.91 9.28 -19.48
CA TYR A 88 4.90 8.05 -18.72
C TYR A 88 6.01 8.02 -17.64
N ILE A 89 5.80 7.21 -16.61
CA ILE A 89 6.76 6.92 -15.54
C ILE A 89 7.00 5.41 -15.51
N VAL A 90 8.27 5.00 -15.43
CA VAL A 90 8.71 3.60 -15.41
C VAL A 90 9.16 3.23 -14.01
N TYR A 91 8.58 2.17 -13.47
CA TYR A 91 8.92 1.60 -12.15
C TYR A 91 9.55 0.22 -12.30
N GLU A 92 10.29 -0.21 -11.29
CA GLU A 92 10.67 -1.62 -11.18
C GLU A 92 9.41 -2.51 -11.19
N ASN A 93 9.58 -3.77 -11.60
CA ASN A 93 8.51 -4.75 -11.48
C ASN A 93 8.34 -5.13 -10.01
N VAL A 94 7.11 -5.08 -9.53
CA VAL A 94 6.73 -5.60 -8.21
C VAL A 94 5.72 -6.72 -8.47
N SER A 95 6.16 -7.96 -8.25
CA SER A 95 5.54 -9.15 -8.85
C SER A 95 4.45 -9.79 -8.01
N HIS A 96 4.39 -9.47 -6.72
CA HIS A 96 3.43 -10.10 -5.79
C HIS A 96 2.30 -9.16 -5.40
N SER A 97 1.26 -9.75 -4.82
CA SER A 97 0.05 -9.08 -4.35
C SER A 97 0.34 -7.98 -3.32
N ASN A 98 -0.63 -7.11 -3.08
CA ASN A 98 -0.51 -6.09 -2.05
C ASN A 98 -0.80 -6.65 -0.65
N LEU A 99 -0.41 -5.92 0.39
CA LEU A 99 -0.58 -6.32 1.78
C LEU A 99 -2.06 -6.55 2.15
N TYR A 100 -3.00 -5.82 1.52
CA TYR A 100 -4.43 -6.02 1.75
C TYR A 100 -4.88 -7.44 1.41
N GLU A 101 -4.44 -7.99 0.28
CA GLU A 101 -4.82 -9.35 -0.14
C GLU A 101 -4.30 -10.39 0.83
N TYR A 102 -3.04 -10.29 1.25
CA TYR A 102 -2.45 -11.22 2.22
C TYR A 102 -3.16 -11.21 3.58
N ILE A 103 -3.45 -10.02 4.15
CA ILE A 103 -4.15 -9.94 5.44
C ILE A 103 -5.63 -10.31 5.33
N SER A 104 -6.21 -10.31 4.13
CA SER A 104 -7.59 -10.75 3.89
C SER A 104 -7.75 -12.27 3.99
N ILE A 105 -6.69 -13.02 3.72
CA ILE A 105 -6.66 -14.48 3.97
C ILE A 105 -6.59 -14.75 5.48
N GLN A 106 -5.58 -14.17 6.15
CA GLN A 106 -5.37 -14.31 7.58
C GLN A 106 -4.48 -13.17 8.09
N HIS A 107 -4.61 -12.78 9.36
CA HIS A 107 -3.68 -11.86 10.01
C HIS A 107 -2.32 -12.54 10.27
N PHE A 108 -1.28 -11.73 10.43
CA PHE A 108 0.05 -12.20 10.81
C PHE A 108 0.15 -12.36 12.33
N THR A 109 0.97 -13.29 12.82
CA THR A 109 1.38 -13.29 14.24
C THR A 109 2.10 -11.98 14.55
N GLU A 110 2.08 -11.52 15.81
CA GLU A 110 2.78 -10.29 16.19
C GLU A 110 4.26 -10.33 15.79
N ARG A 111 4.93 -11.48 15.91
CA ARG A 111 6.33 -11.65 15.52
C ARG A 111 6.55 -11.45 14.03
N GLN A 112 5.70 -12.00 13.18
CA GLN A 112 5.73 -11.79 11.73
C GLN A 112 5.39 -10.33 11.37
N ALA A 113 4.38 -9.77 12.03
CA ALA A 113 3.95 -8.38 11.84
C ALA A 113 5.08 -7.39 12.19
N LYS A 114 5.82 -7.61 13.28
CA LYS A 114 6.99 -6.81 13.68
C LYS A 114 8.04 -6.77 12.57
N TRP A 115 8.36 -7.93 11.98
CA TRP A 115 9.35 -8.02 10.89
C TRP A 115 8.89 -7.25 9.64
N ILE A 116 7.66 -7.45 9.20
CA ILE A 116 7.08 -6.75 8.04
C ILE A 116 7.02 -5.24 8.32
N PHE A 117 6.51 -4.88 9.50
CA PHE A 117 6.32 -3.49 9.89
C PHE A 117 7.65 -2.73 10.02
N LYS A 118 8.71 -3.37 10.54
CA LYS A 118 10.05 -2.80 10.59
C LYS A 118 10.54 -2.37 9.20
N LYS A 119 10.41 -3.22 8.20
CA LYS A 119 10.80 -2.91 6.82
C LYS A 119 9.97 -1.75 6.22
N ILE A 120 8.66 -1.70 6.53
CA ILE A 120 7.81 -0.57 6.11
C ILE A 120 8.26 0.72 6.78
N LEU A 121 8.55 0.69 8.09
CA LEU A 121 9.06 1.86 8.84
C LEU A 121 10.38 2.37 8.26
N GLU A 122 11.32 1.47 7.90
CA GLU A 122 12.61 1.83 7.30
C GLU A 122 12.40 2.55 5.95
N GLY A 123 11.47 2.07 5.12
CA GLY A 123 11.10 2.71 3.87
C GLY A 123 10.50 4.11 4.07
N VAL A 124 9.51 4.24 4.99
CA VAL A 124 8.91 5.55 5.29
C VAL A 124 9.92 6.51 5.91
N GLN A 125 10.84 6.01 6.75
CA GLN A 125 11.91 6.83 7.30
C GLN A 125 12.84 7.38 6.20
N ALA A 126 13.16 6.57 5.20
CA ALA A 126 13.97 7.04 4.06
C ALA A 126 13.25 8.15 3.26
N LEU A 127 11.91 8.04 3.08
CA LEU A 127 11.11 9.12 2.48
C LEU A 127 11.15 10.39 3.34
N HIS A 128 10.90 10.28 4.64
CA HIS A 128 10.91 11.42 5.56
C HIS A 128 12.28 12.11 5.61
N ASN A 129 13.38 11.34 5.59
CA ASN A 129 14.74 11.86 5.53
C ASN A 129 15.02 12.63 4.22
N ALA A 130 14.35 12.27 3.13
CA ALA A 130 14.37 12.99 1.86
C ALA A 130 13.36 14.15 1.79
N ASN A 131 12.76 14.54 2.92
CA ASN A 131 11.70 15.55 3.03
C ASN A 131 10.44 15.24 2.22
N ILE A 132 10.15 13.96 1.97
CA ILE A 132 8.93 13.50 1.32
C ILE A 132 8.00 12.91 2.39
N CYS A 133 6.76 13.41 2.51
CA CYS A 133 5.68 12.72 3.17
C CYS A 133 4.77 12.04 2.13
N HIS A 134 4.35 10.81 2.44
CA HIS A 134 3.61 9.95 1.52
C HIS A 134 2.14 10.36 1.39
N ARG A 135 1.45 10.57 2.51
CA ARG A 135 0.07 11.05 2.64
C ARG A 135 -1.02 10.12 2.09
N ASP A 136 -0.64 8.92 1.67
CA ASP A 136 -1.55 7.87 1.21
C ASP A 136 -1.02 6.47 1.59
N LEU A 137 -0.43 6.37 2.80
CA LEU A 137 0.02 5.09 3.35
C LEU A 137 -1.20 4.26 3.70
N GLU A 138 -1.35 3.12 3.03
CA GLU A 138 -2.39 2.13 3.26
C GLU A 138 -1.92 0.73 2.82
N VAL A 139 -2.64 -0.30 3.22
CA VAL A 139 -2.27 -1.69 2.91
C VAL A 139 -2.28 -2.03 1.41
N HIS A 140 -3.02 -1.29 0.58
CA HIS A 140 -2.99 -1.45 -0.88
C HIS A 140 -1.74 -0.82 -1.51
N ASN A 141 -1.12 0.15 -0.84
CA ASN A 141 0.10 0.82 -1.31
C ASN A 141 1.38 0.17 -0.77
N ILE A 142 1.29 -1.05 -0.25
CA ILE A 142 2.41 -1.91 0.13
C ILE A 142 2.34 -3.17 -0.75
N LEU A 143 3.21 -3.24 -1.75
CA LEU A 143 3.40 -4.44 -2.59
C LEU A 143 4.59 -5.26 -2.08
N PHE A 144 4.89 -6.37 -2.75
CA PHE A 144 6.03 -7.21 -2.38
C PHE A 144 6.85 -7.58 -3.62
N ASP A 145 8.19 -7.52 -3.49
CA ASP A 145 9.13 -7.95 -4.53
C ASP A 145 9.26 -9.49 -4.58
N ASP A 146 10.06 -10.01 -5.51
CA ASP A 146 10.29 -11.46 -5.71
C ASP A 146 10.81 -12.18 -4.46
N ASN A 147 11.35 -11.45 -3.48
CA ASN A 147 11.83 -11.98 -2.20
C ASN A 147 10.86 -11.70 -1.05
N TYR A 148 9.63 -11.26 -1.34
CA TYR A 148 8.62 -10.84 -0.37
C TYR A 148 9.07 -9.69 0.54
N ASN A 149 9.98 -8.81 0.09
CA ASN A 149 10.24 -7.56 0.77
C ASN A 149 9.13 -6.55 0.47
N PRO A 150 8.58 -5.86 1.48
CA PRO A 150 7.57 -4.83 1.24
C PRO A 150 8.16 -3.66 0.45
N LYS A 151 7.41 -3.20 -0.53
CA LYS A 151 7.71 -2.06 -1.40
C LYS A 151 6.60 -1.02 -1.28
N ILE A 152 6.94 0.17 -0.84
CA ILE A 152 6.01 1.31 -0.78
C ILE A 152 5.83 1.87 -2.18
N ILE A 153 4.57 2.00 -2.60
CA ILE A 153 4.12 2.55 -3.89
C ILE A 153 3.10 3.68 -3.67
N GLY A 154 2.60 4.29 -4.73
CA GLY A 154 1.43 5.20 -4.65
C GLY A 154 1.75 6.64 -4.27
N PHE A 155 2.76 7.26 -4.90
CA PHE A 155 3.27 8.59 -4.57
C PHE A 155 2.44 9.78 -5.09
N HIS A 156 1.26 9.55 -5.69
CA HIS A 156 0.42 10.60 -6.27
C HIS A 156 -0.07 11.67 -5.27
N SER A 157 -0.18 11.28 -4.01
CA SER A 157 -0.56 12.17 -2.90
C SER A 157 0.62 12.79 -2.18
N SER A 158 1.85 12.34 -2.48
CA SER A 158 3.06 12.76 -1.78
C SER A 158 3.39 14.23 -2.00
N CYS A 159 4.12 14.81 -1.09
CA CYS A 159 4.65 16.17 -1.23
C CYS A 159 6.00 16.36 -0.57
N ILE A 160 6.76 17.32 -1.10
CA ILE A 160 7.92 17.95 -0.46
C ILE A 160 7.39 19.16 0.31
N ASN A 161 8.01 19.55 1.43
CA ASN A 161 7.50 20.52 2.41
C ASN A 161 6.35 19.98 3.25
N MET A 162 6.70 19.40 4.38
CA MET A 162 5.84 18.57 5.21
C MET A 162 4.95 19.35 6.19
N ASN A 163 5.11 20.70 6.26
CA ASN A 163 4.40 21.55 7.23
C ASN A 163 3.29 22.38 6.59
N ASN A 164 2.27 22.71 7.38
CA ASN A 164 1.12 23.54 6.98
C ASN A 164 0.38 23.03 5.74
N LEU A 165 0.29 21.72 5.60
CA LEU A 165 -0.49 21.11 4.55
C LEU A 165 -1.99 21.30 4.84
N ASN A 166 -2.77 21.55 3.79
CA ASN A 166 -4.22 21.79 3.93
C ASN A 166 -5.07 20.97 2.94
N ARG A 167 -4.43 20.22 2.03
CA ARG A 167 -5.14 19.37 1.08
C ARG A 167 -5.47 18.03 1.71
N ARG A 168 -6.75 17.70 1.79
CA ARG A 168 -7.20 16.36 2.18
C ARG A 168 -6.81 15.35 1.11
N THR A 169 -6.08 14.31 1.52
CA THR A 169 -5.65 13.19 0.70
C THR A 169 -5.74 11.90 1.51
N GLY A 170 -5.60 10.77 0.85
CA GLY A 170 -5.65 9.46 1.46
C GLY A 170 -7.07 8.87 1.50
N ARG A 171 -7.17 7.66 2.01
CA ARG A 171 -8.40 6.87 2.11
C ARG A 171 -8.74 6.58 3.57
N LEU A 172 -10.03 6.62 3.91
CA LEU A 172 -10.49 6.10 5.19
C LEU A 172 -10.15 4.58 5.30
N PRO A 173 -9.72 4.09 6.47
CA PRO A 173 -9.57 4.75 7.78
C PRO A 173 -8.18 5.34 8.06
N TYR A 174 -7.28 5.47 7.06
CA TYR A 174 -5.88 5.86 7.24
C TYR A 174 -5.69 7.38 7.40
N ILE A 175 -6.72 8.18 7.13
CA ILE A 175 -6.66 9.65 7.23
C ILE A 175 -6.68 10.08 8.69
N ALA A 176 -5.68 10.85 9.10
CA ALA A 176 -5.57 11.41 10.44
C ALA A 176 -6.70 12.42 10.78
N PRO A 177 -7.11 12.55 12.06
CA PRO A 177 -8.26 13.36 12.46
C PRO A 177 -8.12 14.83 12.10
N GLU A 178 -6.92 15.42 12.22
CA GLU A 178 -6.66 16.82 11.85
C GLU A 178 -6.94 17.08 10.37
N ILE A 179 -6.71 16.09 9.49
CA ILE A 179 -7.02 16.19 8.05
C ILE A 179 -8.53 16.13 7.82
N LEU A 180 -9.24 15.26 8.55
CA LEU A 180 -10.71 15.16 8.48
C LEU A 180 -11.40 16.44 8.96
N LEU A 181 -10.79 17.13 9.92
CA LEU A 181 -11.24 18.41 10.45
C LEU A 181 -10.85 19.60 9.56
N ASN A 182 -10.19 19.36 8.42
CA ASN A 182 -9.66 20.39 7.51
C ASN A 182 -8.72 21.40 8.20
N GLN A 183 -7.96 20.94 9.19
CA GLN A 183 -6.94 21.73 9.86
C GLN A 183 -5.63 21.69 9.08
N PRO A 184 -4.79 22.73 9.15
CA PRO A 184 -3.41 22.65 8.68
C PRO A 184 -2.67 21.56 9.44
N TYR A 185 -1.90 20.72 8.72
CA TYR A 185 -1.26 19.56 9.31
C TYR A 185 0.21 19.38 8.88
N ASN A 186 0.92 18.55 9.64
CA ASN A 186 2.25 18.07 9.30
C ASN A 186 2.13 16.67 8.65
N GLY A 187 2.74 16.51 7.47
CA GLY A 187 2.65 15.26 6.71
C GLY A 187 3.33 14.07 7.38
N ILE A 188 4.43 14.29 8.12
CA ILE A 188 5.13 13.23 8.86
C ILE A 188 4.20 12.65 9.94
N THR A 189 3.60 13.50 10.78
CA THR A 189 2.72 13.03 11.85
C THR A 189 1.44 12.39 11.31
N ALA A 190 0.97 12.82 10.13
CA ALA A 190 -0.13 12.19 9.42
C ALA A 190 0.26 10.79 8.89
N ASP A 191 1.48 10.62 8.35
CA ASP A 191 2.00 9.31 7.92
C ASP A 191 2.14 8.35 9.12
N ILE A 192 2.54 8.83 10.32
CA ILE A 192 2.57 8.01 11.54
C ILE A 192 1.17 7.48 11.89
N PHE A 193 0.14 8.31 11.77
CA PHE A 193 -1.24 7.86 11.99
C PHE A 193 -1.63 6.74 11.02
N SER A 194 -1.33 6.92 9.74
CA SER A 194 -1.59 5.91 8.70
C SER A 194 -0.83 4.60 8.97
N LEU A 195 0.43 4.69 9.40
CA LEU A 195 1.23 3.53 9.83
C LEU A 195 0.60 2.80 11.02
N GLY A 196 -0.02 3.51 11.96
CA GLY A 196 -0.78 2.90 13.06
C GLY A 196 -1.92 2.00 12.54
N GLN A 197 -2.65 2.44 11.52
CA GLN A 197 -3.69 1.61 10.89
C GLN A 197 -3.12 0.42 10.11
N ILE A 198 -1.97 0.59 9.45
CA ILE A 198 -1.27 -0.54 8.80
C ILE A 198 -0.86 -1.56 9.85
N LEU A 199 -0.27 -1.12 10.97
CA LEU A 199 0.11 -1.97 12.09
C LEU A 199 -1.09 -2.76 12.64
N PHE A 200 -2.20 -2.06 12.88
CA PHE A 200 -3.44 -2.69 13.35
C PHE A 200 -3.91 -3.78 12.40
N ASN A 201 -3.95 -3.47 11.11
CA ASN A 201 -4.39 -4.42 10.09
C ASN A 201 -3.47 -5.65 9.97
N LEU A 202 -2.15 -5.48 10.10
CA LEU A 202 -1.19 -6.59 10.10
C LEU A 202 -1.49 -7.60 11.21
N VAL A 203 -1.75 -7.10 12.43
CA VAL A 203 -1.90 -7.94 13.64
C VAL A 203 -3.32 -8.49 13.78
N THR A 204 -4.35 -7.77 13.31
CA THR A 204 -5.75 -8.12 13.56
C THR A 204 -6.50 -8.64 12.34
N GLY A 205 -5.92 -8.53 11.13
CA GLY A 205 -6.59 -8.88 9.88
C GLY A 205 -7.84 -8.04 9.63
N LYS A 206 -7.85 -6.78 10.06
CA LYS A 206 -8.98 -5.83 9.99
C LYS A 206 -10.18 -6.19 10.88
N LYS A 207 -10.03 -7.11 11.79
CA LYS A 207 -11.09 -7.46 12.75
C LYS A 207 -11.21 -6.37 13.80
N GLY A 208 -12.15 -5.47 13.62
CA GLY A 208 -12.33 -4.32 14.47
C GLY A 208 -11.51 -3.11 14.00
N GLY A 209 -11.27 -2.17 14.89
CA GLY A 209 -10.68 -0.88 14.55
C GLY A 209 -11.75 0.12 14.16
N PHE A 210 -11.35 1.28 13.69
CA PHE A 210 -12.27 2.34 13.29
C PHE A 210 -12.27 2.53 11.76
N ASN A 211 -13.37 3.05 11.24
CA ASN A 211 -13.53 3.37 9.81
C ASN A 211 -13.17 4.82 9.49
N ALA A 212 -13.25 5.71 10.48
CA ALA A 212 -12.87 7.11 10.33
C ALA A 212 -12.42 7.70 11.67
N ALA A 213 -11.36 8.50 11.64
CA ALA A 213 -10.83 9.13 12.85
C ALA A 213 -11.63 10.38 13.25
N ASN A 214 -12.89 10.20 13.63
CA ASN A 214 -13.79 11.29 14.04
C ASN A 214 -14.78 10.85 15.15
N ASP A 215 -15.53 11.83 15.69
CA ASP A 215 -16.45 11.63 16.81
C ASP A 215 -17.66 10.74 16.46
N ASN A 216 -17.97 10.55 15.20
CA ASN A 216 -19.10 9.74 14.75
C ASN A 216 -18.73 8.26 14.62
N ASP A 217 -17.42 7.93 14.64
CA ASP A 217 -16.99 6.55 14.60
C ASP A 217 -17.13 5.90 15.97
N PRO A 218 -17.83 4.76 16.08
CA PRO A 218 -18.15 4.13 17.36
C PRO A 218 -16.91 3.61 18.12
N TYR A 219 -15.81 3.39 17.42
CA TYR A 219 -14.54 2.93 17.99
C TYR A 219 -13.61 4.10 18.29
N TYR A 220 -13.38 4.99 17.32
CA TYR A 220 -12.43 6.10 17.49
C TYR A 220 -12.88 7.12 18.54
N THR A 221 -14.19 7.27 18.77
CA THR A 221 -14.73 8.12 19.83
C THR A 221 -14.19 7.75 21.23
N PHE A 222 -13.87 6.46 21.50
CA PHE A 222 -13.25 6.05 22.75
C PHE A 222 -11.78 6.52 22.85
N ILE A 223 -11.06 6.58 21.72
CA ILE A 223 -9.68 7.10 21.69
C ILE A 223 -9.70 8.62 21.94
N ILE A 224 -10.59 9.37 21.27
CA ILE A 224 -10.78 10.80 21.47
C ILE A 224 -11.10 11.14 22.95
N LYS A 225 -11.95 10.32 23.58
CA LYS A 225 -12.37 10.50 24.98
C LYS A 225 -11.39 9.93 26.00
N HIS A 226 -10.23 9.45 25.57
CA HIS A 226 -9.23 8.75 26.40
C HIS A 226 -9.79 7.55 27.18
N GLN A 227 -10.83 6.90 26.64
CA GLN A 227 -11.47 5.73 27.23
C GLN A 227 -10.88 4.43 26.64
N ILE A 228 -9.56 4.31 26.71
CA ILE A 228 -8.80 3.25 26.02
C ILE A 228 -9.19 1.84 26.47
N ALA A 229 -9.50 1.67 27.77
CA ALA A 229 -9.97 0.39 28.29
C ALA A 229 -11.29 -0.07 27.63
N HIS A 230 -12.20 0.89 27.35
CA HIS A 230 -13.46 0.59 26.65
C HIS A 230 -13.22 0.25 25.16
N TYR A 231 -12.30 0.94 24.52
CA TYR A 231 -11.88 0.65 23.14
C TYR A 231 -11.43 -0.83 23.01
N TRP A 232 -10.50 -1.25 23.84
CA TRP A 232 -10.00 -2.64 23.79
C TRP A 232 -11.04 -3.66 24.22
N LYS A 233 -11.84 -3.37 25.24
CA LYS A 233 -12.95 -4.26 25.68
C LYS A 233 -13.96 -4.50 24.53
N LEU A 234 -14.25 -3.47 23.74
CA LEU A 234 -15.14 -3.61 22.58
C LEU A 234 -14.51 -4.53 21.52
N LEU A 235 -13.21 -4.42 21.30
CA LEU A 235 -12.47 -5.26 20.36
C LEU A 235 -12.24 -6.69 20.87
N ASP A 236 -12.19 -6.92 22.18
CA ASP A 236 -12.05 -8.26 22.76
C ASP A 236 -13.22 -9.19 22.37
N SER A 237 -14.40 -8.64 22.03
CA SER A 237 -15.52 -9.39 21.46
C SER A 237 -15.19 -10.07 20.11
N HIS A 238 -14.16 -9.61 19.44
CA HIS A 238 -13.61 -10.19 18.21
C HIS A 238 -12.50 -11.22 18.45
N HIS A 239 -12.28 -11.62 19.71
CA HIS A 239 -11.25 -12.58 20.12
C HIS A 239 -9.82 -12.19 19.70
N LEU A 240 -9.52 -10.90 19.77
CA LEU A 240 -8.18 -10.38 19.49
C LEU A 240 -7.24 -10.68 20.68
N ASN A 241 -6.37 -11.66 20.52
CA ASN A 241 -5.33 -11.96 21.51
C ASN A 241 -4.04 -11.23 21.14
N VAL A 242 -3.94 -9.96 21.55
CA VAL A 242 -2.80 -9.08 21.25
C VAL A 242 -2.11 -8.63 22.53
N SER A 243 -0.78 -8.42 22.45
CA SER A 243 0.03 -8.03 23.59
C SER A 243 -0.31 -6.61 24.10
N GLN A 244 0.03 -6.34 25.36
CA GLN A 244 -0.16 -5.01 25.93
C GLN A 244 0.75 -3.97 25.25
N ASP A 245 1.97 -4.37 24.86
CA ASP A 245 2.90 -3.49 24.15
C ASP A 245 2.36 -3.09 22.77
N PHE A 246 1.76 -4.02 22.02
CA PHE A 246 1.03 -3.70 20.79
C PHE A 246 -0.07 -2.66 21.06
N LYS A 247 -0.89 -2.89 22.10
CA LYS A 247 -1.99 -1.97 22.45
C LYS A 247 -1.48 -0.58 22.74
N ASN A 248 -0.39 -0.45 23.47
CA ASN A 248 0.21 0.83 23.85
C ASN A 248 0.77 1.55 22.61
N LEU A 249 1.56 0.86 21.79
CA LEU A 249 2.15 1.42 20.57
C LEU A 249 1.07 1.91 19.61
N PHE A 250 0.07 1.05 19.32
CA PHE A 250 -1.02 1.41 18.42
C PHE A 250 -1.74 2.68 18.85
N ILE A 251 -2.15 2.77 20.12
CA ILE A 251 -2.85 3.95 20.66
C ILE A 251 -1.99 5.20 20.55
N GLY A 252 -0.69 5.10 20.84
CA GLY A 252 0.24 6.22 20.68
C GLY A 252 0.33 6.70 19.21
N MET A 253 0.37 5.79 18.26
CA MET A 253 0.46 6.14 16.83
C MET A 253 -0.82 6.80 16.30
N VAL A 254 -1.99 6.41 16.79
CA VAL A 254 -3.29 6.94 16.36
C VAL A 254 -3.86 8.02 17.30
N ASP A 255 -3.01 8.64 18.13
CA ASP A 255 -3.42 9.71 19.04
C ASP A 255 -4.09 10.85 18.27
N PRO A 256 -5.25 11.37 18.74
CA PRO A 256 -5.93 12.50 18.13
C PRO A 256 -5.06 13.77 18.04
N ASN A 257 -4.17 13.98 19.02
CA ASN A 257 -3.20 15.05 19.00
C ASN A 257 -1.93 14.63 18.25
N PRO A 258 -1.63 15.18 17.05
CA PRO A 258 -0.47 14.78 16.25
C PRO A 258 0.88 15.01 16.97
N ALA A 259 0.94 15.93 17.97
CA ALA A 259 2.15 16.19 18.75
C ALA A 259 2.46 15.08 19.78
N GLN A 260 1.51 14.23 20.11
CA GLN A 260 1.68 13.08 21.01
C GLN A 260 2.09 11.79 20.28
N ARG A 261 1.99 11.77 18.95
CA ARG A 261 2.39 10.60 18.16
C ARG A 261 3.92 10.41 18.20
N PRO A 262 4.40 9.16 18.36
CA PRO A 262 5.82 8.86 18.35
C PRO A 262 6.42 9.14 16.97
N THR A 263 7.72 9.43 16.93
CA THR A 263 8.50 9.43 15.68
C THR A 263 8.79 7.99 15.22
N ILE A 264 9.19 7.79 13.96
CA ILE A 264 9.64 6.46 13.50
C ILE A 264 10.80 5.94 14.35
N ALA A 265 11.71 6.82 14.77
CA ALA A 265 12.83 6.45 15.61
C ALA A 265 12.38 5.98 17.02
N ASP A 266 11.31 6.56 17.57
CA ASP A 266 10.70 6.10 18.82
C ASP A 266 9.99 4.76 18.63
N ILE A 267 9.24 4.59 17.54
CA ILE A 267 8.55 3.33 17.20
C ILE A 267 9.55 2.18 17.07
N LEU A 268 10.67 2.39 16.38
CA LEU A 268 11.71 1.37 16.23
C LEU A 268 12.37 0.97 17.55
N LYS A 269 12.30 1.79 18.59
CA LYS A 269 12.79 1.52 19.95
C LYS A 269 11.72 1.10 20.93
N ASP A 270 10.45 1.06 20.48
CA ASP A 270 9.31 0.70 21.33
C ASP A 270 9.47 -0.73 21.89
N PRO A 271 9.03 -0.99 23.14
CA PRO A 271 9.02 -2.33 23.72
C PRO A 271 8.40 -3.40 22.80
N TRP A 272 7.37 -3.06 22.05
CA TRP A 272 6.77 -3.99 21.09
C TRP A 272 7.76 -4.43 20.00
N MET A 273 8.66 -3.56 19.55
CA MET A 273 9.66 -3.86 18.52
C MET A 273 10.92 -4.56 19.09
N GLN A 274 11.13 -4.54 20.40
CA GLN A 274 12.38 -4.97 21.05
C GLN A 274 12.74 -6.43 20.70
N GLU A 275 11.77 -7.33 20.70
CA GLU A 275 11.98 -8.73 20.33
C GLU A 275 12.70 -8.89 18.97
N ILE A 276 12.31 -8.09 17.96
CA ILE A 276 12.92 -8.16 16.62
C ILE A 276 14.30 -7.50 16.60
N ASN A 277 14.49 -6.46 17.39
CA ASN A 277 15.77 -5.74 17.45
C ASN A 277 16.86 -6.55 18.15
N ASP A 278 16.49 -7.43 19.09
CA ASP A 278 17.40 -8.26 19.85
C ASP A 278 17.80 -9.57 19.14
N LEU A 279 17.18 -9.88 17.99
CA LEU A 279 17.50 -11.09 17.22
C LEU A 279 18.93 -11.04 16.64
N ASN A 280 19.65 -12.14 16.77
CA ASN A 280 20.88 -12.34 16.02
C ASN A 280 20.60 -12.71 14.54
N GLN A 281 21.64 -12.71 13.70
CA GLN A 281 21.48 -12.93 12.25
C GLN A 281 20.83 -14.27 11.90
N ASN A 282 21.12 -15.34 12.64
CA ASN A 282 20.52 -16.66 12.39
C ASN A 282 19.02 -16.66 12.72
N GLU A 283 18.63 -16.01 13.80
CA GLU A 283 17.22 -15.86 14.20
C GLU A 283 16.45 -14.98 13.22
N ILE A 284 17.07 -13.91 12.71
CA ILE A 284 16.53 -13.08 11.63
C ILE A 284 16.29 -13.94 10.39
N ASN A 285 17.26 -14.72 9.93
CA ASN A 285 17.12 -15.57 8.76
C ASN A 285 16.02 -16.63 8.94
N VAL A 286 15.89 -17.20 10.12
CA VAL A 286 14.79 -18.16 10.43
C VAL A 286 13.44 -17.46 10.35
N LEU A 287 13.28 -16.30 10.96
CA LEU A 287 12.04 -15.54 10.93
C LEU A 287 11.69 -15.08 9.49
N GLU A 288 12.67 -14.61 8.74
CA GLU A 288 12.49 -14.22 7.34
C GLU A 288 11.97 -15.39 6.49
N ASN A 289 12.57 -16.56 6.61
CA ASN A 289 12.10 -17.76 5.91
C ASN A 289 10.68 -18.16 6.34
N GLN A 290 10.33 -18.01 7.61
CA GLN A 290 8.97 -18.28 8.09
C GLN A 290 7.96 -17.30 7.48
N VAL A 291 8.30 -16.02 7.39
CA VAL A 291 7.44 -14.99 6.79
C VAL A 291 7.31 -15.22 5.29
N ILE A 292 8.40 -15.53 4.58
CA ILE A 292 8.37 -15.85 3.14
C ILE A 292 7.47 -17.06 2.87
N ASN A 293 7.63 -18.14 3.64
CA ASN A 293 6.78 -19.32 3.49
C ASN A 293 5.29 -19.00 3.72
N GLU A 294 4.98 -18.17 4.70
CA GLU A 294 3.62 -17.72 4.98
C GLU A 294 3.04 -16.93 3.79
N PHE A 295 3.84 -16.02 3.19
CA PHE A 295 3.43 -15.31 1.99
C PHE A 295 3.19 -16.25 0.81
N GLN A 296 4.06 -17.24 0.59
CA GLN A 296 3.90 -18.22 -0.50
C GLN A 296 2.61 -19.03 -0.37
N ILE A 297 2.27 -19.47 0.85
CA ILE A 297 1.01 -20.19 1.11
C ILE A 297 -0.19 -19.30 0.78
N ARG A 298 -0.18 -18.06 1.24
CA ARG A 298 -1.28 -17.10 0.97
C ARG A 298 -1.39 -16.72 -0.50
N GLU A 299 -0.27 -16.57 -1.19
CA GLU A 299 -0.24 -16.29 -2.64
C GLU A 299 -0.95 -17.40 -3.42
N GLN A 300 -0.69 -18.67 -3.08
CA GLN A 300 -1.39 -19.79 -3.69
C GLN A 300 -2.91 -19.72 -3.45
N GLN A 301 -3.33 -19.37 -2.25
CA GLN A 301 -4.75 -19.19 -1.92
C GLN A 301 -5.37 -18.05 -2.72
N ILE A 302 -4.70 -16.89 -2.80
CA ILE A 302 -5.15 -15.73 -3.58
C ILE A 302 -5.35 -16.13 -5.05
N GLN A 303 -4.36 -16.81 -5.64
CA GLN A 303 -4.44 -17.27 -7.03
C GLN A 303 -5.59 -18.24 -7.26
N GLN A 304 -5.82 -19.17 -6.34
CA GLN A 304 -6.92 -20.10 -6.40
C GLN A 304 -8.28 -19.40 -6.31
N ASP A 305 -8.42 -18.45 -5.42
CA ASP A 305 -9.65 -17.66 -5.24
C ASP A 305 -9.94 -16.81 -6.49
N GLN A 306 -8.92 -16.20 -7.09
CA GLN A 306 -9.05 -15.45 -8.34
C GLN A 306 -9.49 -16.36 -9.50
N GLN A 307 -8.93 -17.56 -9.63
CA GLN A 307 -9.33 -18.53 -10.63
C GLN A 307 -10.80 -18.97 -10.45
N ASN A 308 -11.21 -19.24 -9.22
CA ASN A 308 -12.58 -19.61 -8.91
C ASN A 308 -13.58 -18.50 -9.25
N GLN A 309 -13.24 -17.25 -8.94
CA GLN A 309 -14.05 -16.08 -9.30
C GLN A 309 -14.19 -15.93 -10.81
N GLN A 310 -13.10 -16.13 -11.57
CA GLN A 310 -13.12 -16.06 -13.03
C GLN A 310 -13.99 -17.16 -13.66
N ILE A 311 -13.94 -18.37 -13.12
CA ILE A 311 -14.81 -19.49 -13.55
C ILE A 311 -16.28 -19.14 -13.29
N GLN A 312 -16.63 -18.62 -12.11
CA GLN A 312 -17.99 -18.21 -11.77
C GLN A 312 -18.51 -17.10 -12.70
N GLN A 313 -17.70 -16.08 -12.97
CA GLN A 313 -18.05 -15.00 -13.90
C GLN A 313 -18.31 -15.53 -15.32
N ASN A 314 -17.47 -16.45 -15.81
CA ASN A 314 -17.64 -17.06 -17.12
C ASN A 314 -18.94 -17.88 -17.20
N GLN A 315 -19.27 -18.66 -16.17
CA GLN A 315 -20.51 -19.42 -16.07
C GLN A 315 -21.74 -18.49 -16.06
N GLN A 316 -21.68 -17.40 -15.31
CA GLN A 316 -22.76 -16.42 -15.25
C GLN A 316 -22.97 -15.70 -16.58
N ASN A 317 -21.89 -15.37 -17.29
CA ASN A 317 -21.95 -14.77 -18.62
C ASN A 317 -22.56 -15.75 -19.65
N GLN A 318 -22.21 -17.04 -19.62
CA GLN A 318 -22.81 -18.07 -20.47
C GLN A 318 -24.30 -18.24 -20.20
N GLN A 319 -24.70 -18.23 -18.95
CA GLN A 319 -26.10 -18.36 -18.56
C GLN A 319 -26.94 -17.13 -18.99
N ASN A 320 -26.36 -15.95 -18.90
CA ASN A 320 -26.98 -14.70 -19.38
C ASN A 320 -27.15 -14.71 -20.90
N GLN A 321 -26.18 -15.22 -21.66
CA GLN A 321 -26.26 -15.38 -23.12
C GLN A 321 -27.34 -16.38 -23.54
N LEU A 322 -27.45 -17.53 -22.85
CA LEU A 322 -28.51 -18.52 -23.07
C LEU A 322 -29.90 -17.96 -22.77
N ASN A 323 -30.05 -17.21 -21.71
CA ASN A 323 -31.32 -16.56 -21.35
C ASN A 323 -31.72 -15.48 -22.37
N GLN A 324 -30.78 -14.72 -22.93
CA GLN A 324 -31.05 -13.75 -24.00
C GLN A 324 -31.44 -14.44 -25.30
N GLN A 325 -30.85 -15.58 -25.67
CA GLN A 325 -31.24 -16.38 -26.84
C GLN A 325 -32.65 -16.96 -26.69
N ASN A 326 -33.00 -17.44 -25.50
CA ASN A 326 -34.33 -18.01 -25.21
C ASN A 326 -35.44 -16.93 -25.16
N ASN A 327 -35.15 -15.69 -24.84
CA ASN A 327 -36.10 -14.59 -24.83
C ASN A 327 -36.32 -13.95 -26.24
N ASN A 328 -35.48 -14.28 -27.19
CA ASN A 328 -35.59 -13.82 -28.60
C ASN A 328 -36.22 -14.86 -29.52
N LEU A 329 -36.63 -16.01 -29.00
CA LEU A 329 -37.44 -17.05 -29.67
C LEU A 329 -38.89 -16.99 -29.19
#